data_264b269be7869e2e65edd21fabe7cc82
#
_entry.id   264b269be7869e2e65edd21fabe7cc82
#
_cell.length_a   1.000
_cell.length_b   1.000
_cell.length_c   1.000
_cell.angle_alpha   90.00
_cell.angle_beta   90.00
_cell.angle_gamma   90.00
#
_symmetry.space_group_name_H-M   'P 1'
#
loop_
_entity.id
_entity.type
_entity.pdbx_description
1 polymer ?
#
loop_
_entity_poly.entity_id
_entity_poly.type
_entity_poly.pdbx_seq_one_letter_code
_entity_poly.pdbx_strand_id
1 'polypeptide(L)'
;MELGKILKVILGLLTIIILLIGIGFYSSYSENRALEDQYFSLGEERVISLDLEKYPDLPKPVRRYFEYAFQGKKEVTARPIHWQEKGEFLLPVGEFVVNGSQVSRPNQPLYQWEGVYYKGGWLPFLESRDVFYLYGHNMRAKIFSWFAVMTTNYNPEDEKQLHNYLALRYYGTAVKFPWALLPDSYKKWEPKNENQAYLVLQGDLKGRYLVTFNEQNQIIRMETEDVMMHGNHEWLREVGEKKNYKLVEGFYVPTRMEYTWYDRENKRNTKYFFDVLEIRY
;
A
#
# COMPACT_ATOMS: atom_id res chain seq x y z
N MET A 1 -50.85 -19.50 12.66
CA MET A 1 -49.99 -19.67 13.86
C MET A 1 -48.56 -20.21 13.55
N GLU A 2 -48.38 -21.04 12.55
CA GLU A 2 -47.06 -21.62 12.18
C GLU A 2 -46.13 -20.62 11.46
N LEU A 3 -46.65 -19.82 10.54
CA LEU A 3 -45.87 -18.83 9.77
C LEU A 3 -45.15 -17.82 10.69
N GLY A 4 -45.83 -17.35 11.76
CA GLY A 4 -45.22 -16.44 12.72
C GLY A 4 -44.10 -17.07 13.56
N LYS A 5 -44.13 -18.37 13.82
CA LYS A 5 -43.07 -19.10 14.49
C LYS A 5 -41.85 -19.29 13.56
N ILE A 6 -42.08 -19.65 12.30
CA ILE A 6 -41.05 -19.79 11.28
C ILE A 6 -40.32 -18.46 11.09
N LEU A 7 -41.07 -17.36 10.96
CA LEU A 7 -40.46 -16.03 10.80
C LEU A 7 -39.57 -15.65 12.00
N LYS A 8 -40.01 -15.93 13.25
CA LYS A 8 -39.19 -15.69 14.45
C LYS A 8 -37.91 -16.51 14.46
N VAL A 9 -37.95 -17.77 14.02
CA VAL A 9 -36.78 -18.62 13.92
C VAL A 9 -35.78 -18.08 12.86
N ILE A 10 -36.29 -17.68 11.68
CA ILE A 10 -35.46 -17.09 10.63
C ILE A 10 -34.80 -15.79 11.11
N LEU A 11 -35.56 -14.90 11.75
CA LEU A 11 -35.03 -13.66 12.32
C LEU A 11 -33.99 -13.94 13.40
N GLY A 12 -34.23 -14.93 14.26
CA GLY A 12 -33.25 -15.35 15.26
C GLY A 12 -31.96 -15.86 14.64
N LEU A 13 -32.02 -16.70 13.61
CA LEU A 13 -30.87 -17.18 12.89
C LEU A 13 -30.08 -16.05 12.18
N LEU A 14 -30.79 -15.13 11.52
CA LEU A 14 -30.17 -13.97 10.88
C LEU A 14 -29.44 -13.09 11.91
N THR A 15 -30.05 -12.86 13.08
CA THR A 15 -29.42 -12.10 14.16
C THR A 15 -28.15 -12.78 14.64
N ILE A 16 -28.13 -14.10 14.82
CA ILE A 16 -26.96 -14.86 15.22
C ILE A 16 -25.84 -14.73 14.14
N ILE A 17 -26.20 -14.86 12.86
CA ILE A 17 -25.23 -14.73 11.76
C ILE A 17 -24.60 -13.33 11.76
N ILE A 18 -25.42 -12.27 11.91
CA ILE A 18 -24.91 -10.89 11.97
C ILE A 18 -23.97 -10.70 13.16
N LEU A 19 -24.32 -11.23 14.34
CA LEU A 19 -23.48 -11.16 15.52
C LEU A 19 -22.14 -11.91 15.31
N LEU A 20 -22.18 -13.10 14.73
CA LEU A 20 -20.95 -13.85 14.44
C LEU A 20 -20.04 -13.10 13.45
N ILE A 21 -20.61 -12.50 12.40
CA ILE A 21 -19.85 -11.66 11.46
C ILE A 21 -19.23 -10.48 12.21
N GLY A 22 -19.99 -9.78 13.05
CA GLY A 22 -19.50 -8.67 13.87
C GLY A 22 -18.35 -9.07 14.80
N ILE A 23 -18.45 -10.22 15.47
CA ILE A 23 -17.38 -10.77 16.31
C ILE A 23 -16.13 -11.07 15.49
N GLY A 24 -16.29 -11.63 14.28
CA GLY A 24 -15.17 -11.91 13.38
C GLY A 24 -14.41 -10.63 13.00
N PHE A 25 -15.13 -9.59 12.56
CA PHE A 25 -14.51 -8.30 12.23
C PHE A 25 -13.84 -7.63 13.44
N TYR A 26 -14.47 -7.69 14.62
CA TYR A 26 -13.88 -7.15 15.85
C TYR A 26 -12.58 -7.90 16.23
N SER A 27 -12.60 -9.24 16.15
CA SER A 27 -11.41 -10.07 16.41
C SER A 27 -10.26 -9.72 15.46
N SER A 28 -10.56 -9.61 14.16
CA SER A 28 -9.56 -9.22 13.15
C SER A 28 -9.02 -7.81 13.38
N TYR A 29 -9.89 -6.86 13.72
CA TYR A 29 -9.48 -5.50 14.08
C TYR A 29 -8.54 -5.49 15.29
N SER A 30 -8.88 -6.22 16.36
CA SER A 30 -8.05 -6.34 17.57
C SER A 30 -6.67 -6.95 17.26
N GLU A 31 -6.65 -8.00 16.43
CA GLU A 31 -5.39 -8.61 15.97
C GLU A 31 -4.53 -7.63 15.15
N ASN A 32 -5.15 -6.87 14.25
CA ASN A 32 -4.46 -5.88 13.45
C ASN A 32 -3.85 -4.76 14.32
N ARG A 33 -4.58 -4.27 15.34
CA ARG A 33 -4.05 -3.29 16.29
C ARG A 33 -2.89 -3.83 17.10
N ALA A 34 -2.98 -5.08 17.57
CA ALA A 34 -1.87 -5.71 18.31
C ALA A 34 -0.60 -5.84 17.46
N LEU A 35 -0.74 -6.14 16.16
CA LEU A 35 0.40 -6.16 15.24
C LEU A 35 0.94 -4.75 14.94
N GLU A 36 0.08 -3.78 14.78
CA GLU A 36 0.48 -2.38 14.63
C GLU A 36 1.29 -1.93 15.85
N ASP A 37 0.80 -2.18 17.05
CA ASP A 37 1.52 -1.87 18.28
C ASP A 37 2.88 -2.59 18.35
N GLN A 38 2.93 -3.86 17.95
CA GLN A 38 4.16 -4.64 17.93
C GLN A 38 5.23 -4.05 16.99
N TYR A 39 4.82 -3.63 15.78
CA TYR A 39 5.78 -3.20 14.77
C TYR A 39 6.05 -1.69 14.77
N PHE A 40 5.11 -0.87 15.24
CA PHE A 40 5.19 0.59 15.09
C PHE A 40 5.35 1.35 16.42
N SER A 41 5.06 0.75 17.57
CA SER A 41 5.31 1.38 18.89
C SER A 41 6.81 1.46 19.26
N LEU A 42 7.64 0.60 18.68
CA LEU A 42 9.06 0.48 18.99
C LEU A 42 9.90 1.26 17.95
N GLY A 43 9.98 2.56 18.06
CA GLY A 43 10.84 3.30 17.14
C GLY A 43 11.18 4.68 17.68
N GLU A 44 12.48 4.96 17.76
CA GLU A 44 12.96 6.31 18.03
C GLU A 44 12.51 7.27 16.93
N GLU A 45 11.98 8.41 17.31
CA GLU A 45 11.81 9.54 16.40
C GLU A 45 13.18 9.92 15.84
N ARG A 46 13.30 9.97 14.53
CA ARG A 46 14.56 10.34 13.87
C ARG A 46 14.35 11.53 12.97
N VAL A 47 15.20 12.52 13.10
CA VAL A 47 15.22 13.65 12.18
C VAL A 47 15.88 13.23 10.89
N ILE A 48 15.17 13.37 9.77
CA ILE A 48 15.65 13.16 8.41
C ILE A 48 15.96 14.51 7.78
N SER A 49 17.19 14.69 7.32
CA SER A 49 17.58 15.86 6.56
C SER A 49 17.00 15.79 5.15
N LEU A 50 16.38 16.89 4.72
CA LEU A 50 15.84 17.07 3.36
C LEU A 50 16.80 17.91 2.47
N ASP A 51 18.03 18.10 2.92
CA ASP A 51 19.05 18.83 2.19
C ASP A 51 19.53 18.03 0.98
N LEU A 52 19.15 18.46 -0.20
CA LEU A 52 19.46 17.79 -1.47
C LEU A 52 20.93 17.90 -1.89
N GLU A 53 21.71 18.78 -1.27
CA GLU A 53 23.15 18.84 -1.51
C GLU A 53 23.91 17.61 -0.98
N LYS A 54 23.28 16.88 -0.06
CA LYS A 54 23.80 15.56 0.41
C LYS A 54 23.68 14.46 -0.65
N TYR A 55 22.96 14.72 -1.73
CA TYR A 55 22.65 13.76 -2.79
C TYR A 55 23.04 14.35 -4.17
N PRO A 56 24.35 14.57 -4.44
CA PRO A 56 24.79 15.24 -5.67
C PRO A 56 24.46 14.44 -6.94
N ASP A 57 24.38 13.11 -6.83
CA ASP A 57 24.16 12.20 -7.96
C ASP A 57 22.68 11.97 -8.30
N LEU A 58 21.76 12.72 -7.67
CA LEU A 58 20.33 12.63 -8.01
C LEU A 58 20.11 12.98 -9.49
N PRO A 59 19.39 12.13 -10.26
CA PRO A 59 18.96 12.48 -11.61
C PRO A 59 18.16 13.79 -11.60
N LYS A 60 18.32 14.62 -12.64
CA LYS A 60 17.67 15.92 -12.73
C LYS A 60 16.14 15.89 -12.45
N PRO A 61 15.34 14.98 -13.06
CA PRO A 61 13.91 14.96 -12.79
C PRO A 61 13.59 14.59 -11.33
N VAL A 62 14.43 13.77 -10.68
CA VAL A 62 14.26 13.38 -9.27
C VAL A 62 14.57 14.55 -8.33
N ARG A 63 15.63 15.31 -8.61
CA ARG A 63 15.97 16.52 -7.83
C ARG A 63 14.84 17.54 -7.90
N ARG A 64 14.33 17.84 -9.11
CA ARG A 64 13.18 18.73 -9.30
C ARG A 64 11.92 18.26 -8.56
N TYR A 65 11.67 16.94 -8.55
CA TYR A 65 10.56 16.39 -7.77
C TYR A 65 10.72 16.63 -6.27
N PHE A 66 11.89 16.40 -5.69
CA PHE A 66 12.11 16.65 -4.27
C PHE A 66 12.02 18.14 -3.91
N GLU A 67 12.55 19.03 -4.76
CA GLU A 67 12.37 20.47 -4.61
C GLU A 67 10.89 20.86 -4.58
N TYR A 68 10.11 20.30 -5.51
CA TYR A 68 8.66 20.47 -5.55
C TYR A 68 7.98 19.87 -4.32
N ALA A 69 8.28 18.64 -3.94
CA ALA A 69 7.59 17.94 -2.87
C ALA A 69 7.89 18.51 -1.48
N PHE A 70 9.12 18.94 -1.23
CA PHE A 70 9.55 19.42 0.09
C PHE A 70 9.21 20.89 0.39
N GLN A 71 8.91 21.67 -0.64
CA GLN A 71 8.53 23.11 -0.47
C GLN A 71 9.52 23.90 0.41
N GLY A 72 10.81 23.63 0.26
CA GLY A 72 11.87 24.31 1.00
C GLY A 72 12.08 23.86 2.45
N LYS A 73 11.34 22.87 2.93
CA LYS A 73 11.62 22.23 4.23
C LYS A 73 13.04 21.65 4.25
N LYS A 74 13.73 21.79 5.37
CA LYS A 74 15.11 21.34 5.55
C LYS A 74 15.24 20.01 6.28
N GLU A 75 14.20 19.65 7.05
CA GLU A 75 14.16 18.43 7.83
C GLU A 75 12.73 17.99 8.09
N VAL A 76 12.57 16.74 8.47
CA VAL A 76 11.32 16.16 8.95
C VAL A 76 11.61 15.18 10.07
N THR A 77 10.77 15.15 11.09
CA THR A 77 10.81 14.10 12.12
C THR A 77 10.11 12.85 11.60
N ALA A 78 10.87 11.77 11.43
CA ALA A 78 10.34 10.50 10.96
C ALA A 78 9.53 9.84 12.08
N ARG A 79 8.21 9.88 11.93
CA ARG A 79 7.22 9.18 12.75
C ARG A 79 6.50 8.13 11.90
N PRO A 80 5.79 7.17 12.49
CA PRO A 80 4.87 6.35 11.73
C PRO A 80 3.83 7.21 11.01
N ILE A 81 3.65 6.95 9.73
CA ILE A 81 2.72 7.67 8.87
C ILE A 81 1.45 6.85 8.75
N HIS A 82 0.34 7.46 9.10
CA HIS A 82 -0.98 6.84 8.99
C HIS A 82 -1.78 7.50 7.89
N TRP A 83 -2.48 6.71 7.08
CA TRP A 83 -3.49 7.25 6.18
C TRP A 83 -4.70 6.34 6.07
N GLN A 84 -5.80 6.95 5.72
CA GLN A 84 -7.04 6.28 5.38
C GLN A 84 -7.33 6.50 3.91
N GLU A 85 -7.91 5.49 3.28
CA GLU A 85 -8.24 5.53 1.87
C GLU A 85 -9.60 4.88 1.62
N LYS A 86 -10.26 5.35 0.57
CA LYS A 86 -11.50 4.75 0.08
C LYS A 86 -11.44 4.64 -1.43
N GLY A 87 -11.81 3.47 -1.94
CA GLY A 87 -11.71 3.23 -3.36
C GLY A 87 -12.51 2.04 -3.85
N GLU A 88 -12.18 1.60 -5.04
CA GLU A 88 -12.79 0.44 -5.68
C GLU A 88 -11.69 -0.52 -6.14
N PHE A 89 -11.92 -1.79 -5.88
CA PHE A 89 -11.05 -2.87 -6.28
C PHE A 89 -11.78 -3.77 -7.29
N LEU A 90 -11.29 -3.77 -8.51
CA LEU A 90 -11.82 -4.56 -9.61
C LEU A 90 -11.01 -5.85 -9.70
N LEU A 91 -11.54 -6.92 -9.14
CA LEU A 91 -10.96 -8.26 -9.17
C LEU A 91 -11.61 -9.11 -10.27
N PRO A 92 -10.99 -10.20 -10.72
CA PRO A 92 -11.63 -11.16 -11.64
C PRO A 92 -12.97 -11.72 -11.12
N VAL A 93 -13.14 -11.76 -9.79
CA VAL A 93 -14.36 -12.26 -9.12
C VAL A 93 -15.42 -11.19 -8.86
N GLY A 94 -15.17 -9.94 -9.27
CA GLY A 94 -16.13 -8.84 -9.16
C GLY A 94 -15.56 -7.54 -8.64
N GLU A 95 -16.43 -6.57 -8.45
CA GLU A 95 -16.12 -5.22 -8.01
C GLU A 95 -16.48 -5.06 -6.53
N PHE A 96 -15.59 -4.38 -5.80
CA PHE A 96 -15.73 -4.11 -4.37
C PHE A 96 -15.39 -2.67 -4.06
N VAL A 97 -16.20 -2.03 -3.23
CA VAL A 97 -15.80 -0.80 -2.55
C VAL A 97 -14.87 -1.18 -1.41
N VAL A 98 -13.74 -0.49 -1.26
CA VAL A 98 -12.74 -0.76 -0.23
C VAL A 98 -12.59 0.45 0.66
N ASN A 99 -12.69 0.24 1.97
CA ASN A 99 -12.19 1.17 2.97
C ASN A 99 -10.88 0.59 3.49
N GLY A 100 -9.79 1.30 3.25
CA GLY A 100 -8.45 0.88 3.62
C GLY A 100 -7.79 1.84 4.59
N SER A 101 -6.83 1.33 5.33
CA SER A 101 -5.89 2.12 6.11
C SER A 101 -4.49 1.52 6.01
N GLN A 102 -3.48 2.37 6.16
CA GLN A 102 -2.11 1.91 6.22
C GLN A 102 -1.33 2.72 7.24
N VAL A 103 -0.46 2.03 7.95
CA VAL A 103 0.63 2.62 8.70
C VAL A 103 1.95 2.25 8.06
N SER A 104 2.89 3.20 7.99
CA SER A 104 4.22 3.00 7.39
C SER A 104 5.30 3.69 8.21
N ARG A 105 6.51 3.10 8.27
CA ARG A 105 7.70 3.79 8.77
C ARG A 105 8.46 4.42 7.61
N PRO A 106 8.77 5.72 7.65
CA PRO A 106 9.44 6.39 6.55
C PRO A 106 10.97 6.18 6.52
N ASN A 107 11.58 5.72 7.61
CA ASN A 107 13.03 5.53 7.75
C ASN A 107 13.52 4.11 7.43
N GLN A 108 12.60 3.19 7.23
CA GLN A 108 12.87 1.82 6.78
C GLN A 108 11.63 1.24 6.11
N PRO A 109 11.78 0.34 5.12
CA PRO A 109 10.63 -0.25 4.47
C PRO A 109 9.89 -1.20 5.41
N LEU A 110 8.84 -0.66 6.02
CA LEU A 110 7.93 -1.34 6.93
C LEU A 110 6.54 -0.71 6.77
N TYR A 111 5.54 -1.53 6.52
CA TYR A 111 4.15 -1.11 6.51
C TYR A 111 3.19 -2.22 6.95
N GLN A 112 2.05 -1.80 7.44
CA GLN A 112 0.84 -2.62 7.55
C GLN A 112 -0.28 -1.91 6.82
N TRP A 113 -0.85 -2.56 5.83
CA TRP A 113 -2.07 -2.16 5.14
C TRP A 113 -3.20 -3.09 5.53
N GLU A 114 -4.39 -2.55 5.73
CA GLU A 114 -5.61 -3.30 5.98
C GLU A 114 -6.76 -2.73 5.17
N GLY A 115 -7.67 -3.59 4.71
CA GLY A 115 -8.82 -3.19 3.94
C GLY A 115 -10.03 -4.06 4.18
N VAL A 116 -11.20 -3.41 4.25
CA VAL A 116 -12.50 -4.09 4.26
C VAL A 116 -13.17 -3.84 2.92
N TYR A 117 -13.59 -4.92 2.28
CA TYR A 117 -14.18 -4.94 0.95
C TYR A 117 -15.70 -5.13 1.07
N TYR A 118 -16.43 -4.20 0.51
CA TYR A 118 -17.90 -4.18 0.54
C TYR A 118 -18.46 -4.59 -0.81
N LYS A 119 -19.22 -5.69 -0.84
CA LYS A 119 -19.95 -6.11 -2.03
C LYS A 119 -21.25 -5.30 -2.13
N GLY A 120 -21.52 -4.76 -3.34
CA GLY A 120 -22.66 -3.84 -3.53
C GLY A 120 -22.55 -2.54 -2.73
N GLY A 121 -21.37 -2.20 -2.20
CA GLY A 121 -21.09 -0.97 -1.46
C GLY A 121 -21.55 -0.97 0.01
N TRP A 122 -22.23 -2.02 0.49
CA TRP A 122 -22.79 -2.04 1.85
C TRP A 122 -22.49 -3.31 2.66
N LEU A 123 -22.32 -4.47 2.00
CA LEU A 123 -22.08 -5.75 2.68
C LEU A 123 -20.58 -5.96 2.90
N PRO A 124 -20.05 -5.90 4.13
CA PRO A 124 -18.67 -6.24 4.41
C PRO A 124 -18.46 -7.73 4.12
N PHE A 125 -17.77 -8.02 3.04
CA PHE A 125 -17.65 -9.39 2.50
C PHE A 125 -16.26 -9.97 2.75
N LEU A 126 -15.21 -9.20 2.47
CA LEU A 126 -13.84 -9.65 2.59
C LEU A 126 -13.06 -8.64 3.43
N GLU A 127 -12.13 -9.10 4.22
CA GLU A 127 -11.05 -8.28 4.78
C GLU A 127 -9.71 -8.79 4.30
N SER A 128 -8.74 -7.89 4.17
CA SER A 128 -7.35 -8.29 3.96
C SER A 128 -6.41 -7.42 4.77
N ARG A 129 -5.24 -8.00 5.06
CA ARG A 129 -4.12 -7.34 5.72
C ARG A 129 -2.83 -7.78 5.06
N ASP A 130 -1.98 -6.79 4.76
CA ASP A 130 -0.64 -6.99 4.23
C ASP A 130 0.36 -6.33 5.18
N VAL A 131 1.25 -7.10 5.77
CA VAL A 131 2.36 -6.63 6.59
C VAL A 131 3.65 -6.92 5.87
N PHE A 132 4.51 -5.93 5.75
CA PHE A 132 5.86 -6.07 5.22
C PHE A 132 6.87 -5.46 6.18
N TYR A 133 7.96 -6.15 6.41
CA TYR A 133 9.15 -5.70 7.11
C TYR A 133 10.40 -6.34 6.48
N LEU A 134 11.58 -5.78 6.72
CA LEU A 134 12.81 -6.17 6.02
C LEU A 134 13.12 -7.68 6.02
N TYR A 135 12.71 -8.38 7.08
CA TYR A 135 13.04 -9.79 7.28
C TYR A 135 11.84 -10.73 7.10
N GLY A 136 10.73 -10.21 6.60
CA GLY A 136 9.55 -11.03 6.37
C GLY A 136 8.33 -10.27 5.90
N HIS A 137 7.27 -11.03 5.69
CA HIS A 137 5.95 -10.49 5.39
C HIS A 137 4.85 -11.43 5.86
N ASN A 138 3.67 -10.89 6.03
CA ASN A 138 2.45 -11.65 6.28
C ASN A 138 1.30 -11.03 5.51
N MET A 139 0.66 -11.80 4.65
CA MET A 139 -0.57 -11.38 3.97
C MET A 139 -1.69 -12.33 4.39
N ARG A 140 -2.87 -11.76 4.58
CA ARG A 140 -4.06 -12.52 4.94
C ARG A 140 -5.29 -11.91 4.30
N ALA A 141 -6.19 -12.77 3.78
CA ALA A 141 -7.54 -12.38 3.41
C ALA A 141 -8.55 -13.37 3.96
N LYS A 142 -9.67 -12.87 4.50
CA LYS A 142 -10.75 -13.65 5.09
C LYS A 142 -12.11 -13.20 4.58
N ILE A 143 -12.96 -14.16 4.21
CA ILE A 143 -14.40 -13.90 3.95
C ILE A 143 -15.11 -13.83 5.30
N PHE A 144 -15.91 -12.77 5.47
CA PHE A 144 -16.64 -12.45 6.71
C PHE A 144 -15.77 -12.47 7.97
N SER A 145 -14.45 -12.24 7.83
CA SER A 145 -13.43 -12.31 8.88
C SER A 145 -13.26 -13.68 9.57
N TRP A 146 -13.92 -14.71 9.10
CA TRP A 146 -13.82 -16.08 9.62
C TRP A 146 -13.04 -17.03 8.70
N PHE A 147 -13.36 -17.02 7.43
CA PHE A 147 -12.85 -18.03 6.49
C PHE A 147 -11.64 -17.48 5.76
N ALA A 148 -10.45 -17.91 6.15
CA ALA A 148 -9.22 -17.56 5.47
C ALA A 148 -9.23 -18.13 4.04
N VAL A 149 -9.12 -17.24 3.05
CA VAL A 149 -9.00 -17.59 1.62
C VAL A 149 -7.61 -17.36 1.09
N MET A 150 -6.80 -16.60 1.83
CA MET A 150 -5.39 -16.39 1.57
C MET A 150 -4.64 -16.21 2.89
N THR A 151 -3.51 -16.86 3.02
CA THR A 151 -2.55 -16.63 4.11
C THR A 151 -1.15 -16.92 3.58
N THR A 152 -0.24 -15.96 3.74
CA THR A 152 1.17 -16.15 3.45
C THR A 152 1.99 -15.72 4.66
N ASN A 153 3.10 -16.41 4.87
CA ASN A 153 4.14 -15.99 5.79
C ASN A 153 5.45 -16.15 5.05
N TYR A 154 6.33 -15.16 5.20
CA TYR A 154 7.61 -15.16 4.50
C TYR A 154 8.39 -16.46 4.76
N ASN A 155 8.65 -17.15 3.66
CA ASN A 155 9.64 -18.21 3.57
C ASN A 155 10.72 -17.75 2.59
N PRO A 156 11.99 -17.56 3.02
CA PRO A 156 13.06 -17.06 2.17
C PRO A 156 13.29 -17.84 0.88
N GLU A 157 12.99 -19.12 0.87
CA GLU A 157 13.22 -19.99 -0.29
C GLU A 157 12.10 -19.89 -1.33
N ASP A 158 10.84 -19.84 -0.87
CA ASP A 158 9.67 -19.95 -1.75
C ASP A 158 9.05 -18.61 -2.13
N GLU A 159 9.18 -17.58 -1.27
CA GLU A 159 8.42 -16.32 -1.41
C GLU A 159 9.31 -15.08 -1.58
N LYS A 160 10.59 -15.24 -1.90
CA LYS A 160 11.53 -14.12 -2.07
C LYS A 160 11.04 -13.08 -3.11
N GLN A 161 10.40 -13.53 -4.16
CA GLN A 161 9.90 -12.65 -5.20
C GLN A 161 8.70 -11.82 -4.72
N LEU A 162 7.76 -12.45 -3.98
CA LEU A 162 6.66 -11.75 -3.33
C LEU A 162 7.20 -10.73 -2.31
N HIS A 163 8.20 -11.11 -1.53
CA HIS A 163 8.86 -10.21 -0.59
C HIS A 163 9.46 -8.98 -1.26
N ASN A 164 10.18 -9.16 -2.36
CA ASN A 164 10.71 -8.06 -3.17
C ASN A 164 9.59 -7.16 -3.73
N TYR A 165 8.49 -7.75 -4.20
CA TYR A 165 7.34 -6.99 -4.68
C TYR A 165 6.69 -6.17 -3.56
N LEU A 166 6.55 -6.73 -2.36
CA LEU A 166 6.01 -5.98 -1.22
C LEU A 166 6.92 -4.82 -0.80
N ALA A 167 8.24 -4.98 -0.93
CA ALA A 167 9.19 -3.88 -0.76
C ALA A 167 8.99 -2.80 -1.83
N LEU A 168 8.82 -3.17 -3.10
CA LEU A 168 8.48 -2.21 -4.16
C LEU A 168 7.17 -1.50 -3.86
N ARG A 169 6.13 -2.22 -3.44
CA ARG A 169 4.83 -1.65 -3.07
C ARG A 169 4.94 -0.59 -1.97
N TYR A 170 5.80 -0.80 -0.97
CA TYR A 170 6.12 0.24 0.02
C TYR A 170 6.58 1.53 -0.67
N TYR A 171 7.57 1.45 -1.56
CA TYR A 171 8.09 2.62 -2.27
C TYR A 171 7.08 3.20 -3.28
N GLY A 172 6.25 2.37 -3.89
CA GLY A 172 5.14 2.81 -4.75
C GLY A 172 4.11 3.67 -4.03
N THR A 173 3.95 3.47 -2.71
CA THR A 173 3.06 4.28 -1.84
C THR A 173 3.79 5.42 -1.13
N ALA A 174 5.13 5.39 -1.05
CA ALA A 174 5.95 6.39 -0.36
C ALA A 174 5.93 7.78 -1.00
N VAL A 175 5.33 7.95 -2.17
CA VAL A 175 5.01 9.27 -2.75
C VAL A 175 4.11 10.13 -1.83
N LYS A 176 3.44 9.52 -0.84
CA LYS A 176 2.66 10.20 0.21
C LYS A 176 3.53 10.75 1.35
N PHE A 177 4.77 10.28 1.48
CA PHE A 177 5.78 10.73 2.42
C PHE A 177 7.14 10.76 1.71
N PRO A 178 7.36 11.77 0.84
CA PRO A 178 8.38 11.76 -0.20
C PRO A 178 9.82 11.65 0.31
N TRP A 179 10.09 11.98 1.57
CA TRP A 179 11.42 11.80 2.17
C TRP A 179 11.85 10.34 2.27
N ALA A 180 10.90 9.39 2.30
CA ALA A 180 11.23 7.98 2.23
C ALA A 180 11.75 7.53 0.84
N LEU A 181 11.65 8.39 -0.18
CA LEU A 181 12.21 8.15 -1.51
C LEU A 181 13.64 8.69 -1.68
N LEU A 182 14.19 9.41 -0.69
CA LEU A 182 15.60 9.81 -0.71
C LEU A 182 16.52 8.58 -0.76
N PRO A 183 17.67 8.64 -1.46
CA PRO A 183 18.61 7.52 -1.50
C PRO A 183 19.09 7.11 -0.10
N ASP A 184 19.24 5.81 0.10
CA ASP A 184 19.78 5.21 1.32
C ASP A 184 20.37 3.82 1.05
N SER A 185 20.61 3.00 2.07
CA SER A 185 21.16 1.65 1.91
C SER A 185 20.21 0.66 1.20
N TYR A 186 18.92 0.98 1.08
CA TYR A 186 17.89 0.11 0.49
C TYR A 186 17.54 0.45 -0.94
N LYS A 187 17.84 1.68 -1.38
CA LYS A 187 17.48 2.17 -2.70
C LYS A 187 18.36 3.28 -3.22
N LYS A 188 18.40 3.39 -4.53
CA LYS A 188 19.06 4.48 -5.27
C LYS A 188 18.22 4.92 -6.45
N TRP A 189 18.58 6.06 -7.02
CA TRP A 189 18.01 6.54 -8.26
C TRP A 189 19.03 6.43 -9.39
N GLU A 190 18.56 5.97 -10.56
CA GLU A 190 19.37 5.88 -11.78
C GLU A 190 18.71 6.70 -12.89
N PRO A 191 19.48 7.48 -13.66
CA PRO A 191 18.95 8.31 -14.72
C PRO A 191 18.38 7.45 -15.87
N LYS A 192 17.30 7.92 -16.50
CA LYS A 192 16.76 7.34 -17.73
C LYS A 192 16.73 8.37 -18.86
N ASN A 193 16.04 9.49 -18.66
CA ASN A 193 15.95 10.62 -19.57
C ASN A 193 15.52 11.90 -18.82
N GLU A 194 15.17 12.98 -19.53
CA GLU A 194 14.81 14.27 -18.93
C GLU A 194 13.58 14.24 -18.02
N ASN A 195 12.66 13.28 -18.24
CA ASN A 195 11.40 13.17 -17.48
C ASN A 195 11.20 11.80 -16.83
N GLN A 196 12.22 10.93 -16.84
CA GLN A 196 12.13 9.60 -16.24
C GLN A 196 13.41 9.23 -15.51
N ALA A 197 13.26 8.46 -14.43
CA ALA A 197 14.35 7.83 -13.70
C ALA A 197 13.91 6.45 -13.18
N TYR A 198 14.88 5.60 -12.87
CA TYR A 198 14.62 4.36 -12.18
C TYR A 198 14.83 4.55 -10.67
N LEU A 199 13.86 4.12 -9.87
CA LEU A 199 14.05 3.85 -8.44
C LEU A 199 14.41 2.38 -8.32
N VAL A 200 15.64 2.09 -7.91
CA VAL A 200 16.22 0.74 -7.89
C VAL A 200 16.42 0.31 -6.45
N LEU A 201 15.87 -0.83 -6.07
CA LEU A 201 16.13 -1.45 -4.78
C LEU A 201 17.54 -2.05 -4.75
N GLN A 202 18.17 -2.06 -3.58
CA GLN A 202 19.54 -2.55 -3.40
C GLN A 202 19.70 -3.31 -2.07
N GLY A 203 20.88 -3.88 -1.87
CA GLY A 203 21.11 -4.81 -0.74
C GLY A 203 20.44 -6.15 -0.98
N ASP A 204 19.69 -6.63 0.00
CA ASP A 204 18.95 -7.90 -0.06
C ASP A 204 17.63 -7.79 -0.84
N LEU A 205 17.12 -6.56 -1.01
CA LEU A 205 15.92 -6.28 -1.77
C LEU A 205 16.24 -6.17 -3.27
N LYS A 206 15.36 -6.66 -4.12
CA LYS A 206 15.50 -6.60 -5.59
C LYS A 206 14.23 -6.02 -6.21
N GLY A 207 14.43 -5.34 -7.33
CA GLY A 207 13.35 -4.78 -8.12
C GLY A 207 13.58 -3.29 -8.42
N ARG A 208 12.77 -2.76 -9.31
CA ARG A 208 12.83 -1.35 -9.70
C ARG A 208 11.50 -0.83 -10.18
N TYR A 209 11.30 0.47 -10.01
CA TYR A 209 10.26 1.23 -10.71
C TYR A 209 10.87 2.10 -11.80
N LEU A 210 10.26 2.13 -12.98
CA LEU A 210 10.38 3.24 -13.91
C LEU A 210 9.43 4.34 -13.44
N VAL A 211 9.98 5.49 -13.06
CA VAL A 211 9.23 6.64 -12.54
C VAL A 211 9.17 7.73 -13.58
N THR A 212 7.97 8.21 -13.89
CA THR A 212 7.71 9.29 -14.86
C THR A 212 7.24 10.55 -14.13
N PHE A 213 7.82 11.67 -14.50
CA PHE A 213 7.55 13.00 -13.97
C PHE A 213 6.87 13.87 -15.03
N ASN A 214 5.95 14.75 -14.62
CA ASN A 214 5.35 15.75 -15.49
C ASN A 214 6.12 17.09 -15.49
N GLU A 215 5.64 18.06 -16.27
CA GLU A 215 6.22 19.40 -16.35
C GLU A 215 6.15 20.18 -15.03
N GLN A 216 5.22 19.82 -14.14
CA GLN A 216 5.09 20.37 -12.79
C GLN A 216 6.02 19.68 -11.78
N ASN A 217 6.93 18.82 -12.23
CA ASN A 217 7.84 18.03 -11.41
C ASN A 217 7.15 17.03 -10.44
N GLN A 218 5.93 16.60 -10.75
CA GLN A 218 5.18 15.61 -9.98
C GLN A 218 5.46 14.21 -10.51
N ILE A 219 5.58 13.22 -9.66
CA ILE A 219 5.52 11.82 -10.06
C ILE A 219 4.10 11.51 -10.51
N ILE A 220 3.91 11.23 -11.79
CA ILE A 220 2.58 10.89 -12.33
C ILE A 220 2.40 9.39 -12.55
N ARG A 221 3.50 8.63 -12.63
CA ARG A 221 3.44 7.21 -12.94
C ARG A 221 4.68 6.48 -12.39
N MET A 222 4.45 5.31 -11.86
CA MET A 222 5.47 4.35 -11.44
C MET A 222 5.10 2.99 -12.01
N GLU A 223 6.04 2.35 -12.73
CA GLU A 223 5.82 1.07 -13.39
C GLU A 223 6.88 0.06 -12.99
N THR A 224 6.46 -1.19 -12.78
CA THR A 224 7.38 -2.31 -12.58
C THR A 224 6.88 -3.56 -13.27
N GLU A 225 7.83 -4.37 -13.75
CA GLU A 225 7.59 -5.72 -14.26
C GLU A 225 7.94 -6.79 -13.22
N ASP A 226 8.41 -6.36 -12.04
CA ASP A 226 8.89 -7.24 -10.97
C ASP A 226 7.75 -7.61 -9.99
N VAL A 227 6.53 -7.78 -10.50
CA VAL A 227 5.35 -8.12 -9.69
C VAL A 227 5.14 -9.61 -9.64
N MET A 228 4.97 -10.13 -8.43
CA MET A 228 4.46 -11.48 -8.22
C MET A 228 3.27 -11.43 -7.27
N MET A 229 2.12 -11.89 -7.73
CA MET A 229 0.94 -12.05 -6.88
C MET A 229 0.94 -13.42 -6.22
N HIS A 230 0.51 -13.46 -4.95
CA HIS A 230 0.35 -14.71 -4.21
C HIS A 230 -0.65 -15.65 -4.91
N GLY A 231 -0.29 -16.94 -4.96
CA GLY A 231 -1.13 -18.00 -5.52
C GLY A 231 -1.14 -18.08 -7.04
N ASN A 232 -0.57 -17.11 -7.73
CA ASN A 232 -0.42 -17.11 -9.17
C ASN A 232 1.05 -16.84 -9.49
N HIS A 233 1.84 -17.85 -9.76
CA HIS A 233 3.26 -17.73 -10.11
C HIS A 233 3.49 -17.00 -11.46
N GLU A 234 2.53 -16.21 -11.89
CA GLU A 234 2.62 -15.38 -13.08
C GLU A 234 3.22 -14.02 -12.75
N TRP A 235 4.22 -13.63 -13.54
CA TRP A 235 4.76 -12.30 -13.53
C TRP A 235 3.75 -11.32 -14.10
N LEU A 236 3.49 -10.25 -13.37
CA LEU A 236 2.62 -9.17 -13.78
C LEU A 236 3.43 -7.88 -13.95
N ARG A 237 2.92 -7.00 -14.78
CA ARG A 237 3.35 -5.61 -14.84
C ARG A 237 2.38 -4.75 -14.04
N GLU A 238 2.90 -3.98 -13.10
CA GLU A 238 2.13 -2.98 -12.36
C GLU A 238 2.34 -1.60 -12.95
N VAL A 239 1.25 -0.87 -13.08
CA VAL A 239 1.24 0.56 -13.41
C VAL A 239 0.50 1.29 -12.32
N GLY A 240 1.21 2.14 -11.59
CA GLY A 240 0.66 2.99 -10.54
C GLY A 240 0.61 4.45 -10.99
N GLU A 241 -0.58 5.01 -11.25
CA GLU A 241 -0.77 6.43 -11.54
C GLU A 241 -0.99 7.24 -10.27
N LYS A 242 -0.45 8.46 -10.25
CA LYS A 242 -0.47 9.39 -9.11
C LYS A 242 -1.12 10.69 -9.56
N LYS A 243 -2.20 11.09 -8.87
CA LYS A 243 -3.06 12.21 -9.30
C LYS A 243 -3.44 13.10 -8.12
N ASN A 244 -4.01 14.25 -8.41
CA ASN A 244 -4.61 15.17 -7.44
C ASN A 244 -3.62 15.55 -6.32
N TYR A 245 -2.48 16.11 -6.69
CA TYR A 245 -1.47 16.60 -5.76
C TYR A 245 -2.02 17.72 -4.88
N LYS A 246 -1.84 17.61 -3.58
CA LYS A 246 -2.23 18.62 -2.57
C LYS A 246 -1.09 18.86 -1.59
N LEU A 247 -1.11 20.03 -0.99
CA LEU A 247 -0.22 20.37 0.12
C LEU A 247 -0.80 19.78 1.40
N VAL A 248 -0.08 18.84 2.00
CA VAL A 248 -0.43 18.17 3.27
C VAL A 248 0.73 18.35 4.23
N GLU A 249 0.49 19.03 5.35
CA GLU A 249 1.50 19.35 6.38
C GLU A 249 2.83 19.91 5.82
N GLY A 250 2.72 20.65 4.68
CA GLY A 250 3.84 21.31 4.03
C GLY A 250 4.59 20.45 3.01
N PHE A 251 4.05 19.32 2.60
CA PHE A 251 4.56 18.49 1.51
C PHE A 251 3.53 18.38 0.39
N TYR A 252 3.96 18.47 -0.87
CA TYR A 252 3.08 18.15 -1.99
C TYR A 252 3.05 16.65 -2.24
N VAL A 253 1.87 16.06 -2.06
CA VAL A 253 1.65 14.61 -2.19
C VAL A 253 0.40 14.31 -3.00
N PRO A 254 0.35 13.18 -3.75
CA PRO A 254 -0.83 12.76 -4.46
C PRO A 254 -1.90 12.27 -3.47
N THR A 255 -3.15 12.65 -3.72
CA THR A 255 -4.30 12.20 -2.92
C THR A 255 -5.21 11.24 -3.67
N ARG A 256 -4.92 10.92 -4.93
CA ARG A 256 -5.57 9.85 -5.69
C ARG A 256 -4.52 8.97 -6.33
N MET A 257 -4.70 7.67 -6.18
CA MET A 257 -3.83 6.64 -6.75
C MET A 257 -4.64 5.61 -7.50
N GLU A 258 -4.10 5.13 -8.62
CA GLU A 258 -4.69 4.08 -9.43
C GLU A 258 -3.61 3.06 -9.75
N TYR A 259 -3.82 1.81 -9.36
CA TYR A 259 -2.92 0.69 -9.68
C TYR A 259 -3.63 -0.25 -10.63
N THR A 260 -2.94 -0.64 -11.68
CA THR A 260 -3.43 -1.60 -12.66
C THR A 260 -2.38 -2.67 -12.87
N TRP A 261 -2.79 -3.91 -12.78
CA TRP A 261 -1.94 -5.07 -13.03
C TRP A 261 -2.31 -5.70 -14.37
N TYR A 262 -1.30 -5.99 -15.15
CA TYR A 262 -1.42 -6.57 -16.49
C TYR A 262 -0.68 -7.90 -16.52
N ASP A 263 -1.26 -8.89 -17.21
CA ASP A 263 -0.58 -10.15 -17.50
C ASP A 263 0.49 -9.99 -18.60
N ARG A 264 1.14 -11.09 -18.99
CA ARG A 264 2.18 -11.10 -20.03
C ARG A 264 1.66 -10.68 -21.41
N GLU A 265 0.37 -10.83 -21.66
CA GLU A 265 -0.28 -10.41 -22.89
C GLU A 265 -0.72 -8.95 -22.88
N ASN A 266 -0.36 -8.18 -21.83
CA ASN A 266 -0.83 -6.82 -21.56
C ASN A 266 -2.36 -6.71 -21.39
N LYS A 267 -3.00 -7.81 -21.04
CA LYS A 267 -4.40 -7.82 -20.67
C LYS A 267 -4.54 -7.44 -19.21
N ARG A 268 -5.48 -6.55 -18.91
CA ARG A 268 -5.74 -6.11 -17.53
C ARG A 268 -6.25 -7.28 -16.70
N ASN A 269 -5.52 -7.61 -15.64
CA ASN A 269 -5.89 -8.66 -14.70
C ASN A 269 -6.75 -8.09 -13.57
N THR A 270 -6.30 -6.96 -12.98
CA THR A 270 -7.00 -6.33 -11.86
C THR A 270 -6.72 -4.83 -11.82
N LYS A 271 -7.53 -4.08 -11.09
CA LYS A 271 -7.36 -2.64 -10.88
C LYS A 271 -7.80 -2.25 -9.48
N TYR A 272 -7.00 -1.43 -8.80
CA TYR A 272 -7.35 -0.77 -7.55
C TYR A 272 -7.14 0.73 -7.71
N PHE A 273 -8.15 1.52 -7.42
CA PHE A 273 -8.03 2.96 -7.35
C PHE A 273 -8.70 3.49 -6.11
N PHE A 274 -8.08 4.50 -5.50
CA PHE A 274 -8.56 5.07 -4.26
C PHE A 274 -8.21 6.55 -4.13
N ASP A 275 -9.03 7.24 -3.35
CA ASP A 275 -8.76 8.56 -2.83
C ASP A 275 -8.26 8.45 -1.40
N VAL A 276 -7.21 9.20 -1.08
CA VAL A 276 -6.70 9.34 0.27
C VAL A 276 -7.58 10.34 1.01
N LEU A 277 -8.18 9.89 2.10
CA LEU A 277 -9.12 10.70 2.89
C LEU A 277 -8.38 11.55 3.93
N GLU A 278 -7.36 10.96 4.55
CA GLU A 278 -6.55 11.58 5.60
C GLU A 278 -5.13 11.04 5.54
N ILE A 279 -4.14 11.91 5.78
CA ILE A 279 -2.73 11.53 6.04
C ILE A 279 -2.31 12.23 7.33
N ARG A 280 -1.64 11.51 8.22
CA ARG A 280 -1.02 12.03 9.45
C ARG A 280 0.45 11.62 9.47
N TYR A 281 1.31 12.62 9.61
CA TYR A 281 2.77 12.45 9.71
C TYR A 281 3.27 12.46 11.14
#